data_c2a67081b894a0be9739a1c105547b9c
#
_entry.id   c2a67081b894a0be9739a1c105547b9c
#
_cell.length_a   1.000
_cell.length_b   1.000
_cell.length_c   1.000
_cell.angle_alpha   90.00
_cell.angle_beta   90.00
_cell.angle_gamma   90.00
#
_symmetry.space_group_name_H-M   'P 1'
#
loop_
_entity.id
_entity.type
_entity.pdbx_description
1 polymer ?
#
loop_
_entity_poly.entity_id
_entity_poly.type
_entity_poly.pdbx_seq_one_letter_code
_entity_poly.pdbx_strand_id
1 'polypeptide(L)'
;MLAFQLCRTQHPQAVRMRPDRVVVGECRGGEVVDLLRALNSGHRGGMTTLHANQVEAVPARLVSLGLLAGLEPRATAALAEDAFDVVLHVERIAGRRRIAQVGRLEAVEGRLHGRLLAAWDGRTVRAGQRWDGFMSRWSA
;
A
#
# COMPACT_ATOMS: atom_id res chain seq x y z
N MET A 1 7.91 -18.97 9.15
CA MET A 1 7.54 -17.65 8.58
C MET A 1 8.70 -17.16 7.73
N LEU A 2 8.64 -17.30 6.43
CA LEU A 2 9.69 -16.86 5.49
C LEU A 2 9.23 -15.56 4.85
N ALA A 3 9.85 -14.45 5.22
CA ALA A 3 9.70 -13.17 4.54
C ALA A 3 10.70 -13.16 3.36
N PHE A 4 10.22 -13.06 2.13
CA PHE A 4 11.07 -12.91 0.96
C PHE A 4 11.14 -11.44 0.57
N GLN A 5 12.35 -10.91 0.51
CA GLN A 5 12.60 -9.62 -0.10
C GLN A 5 12.77 -9.84 -1.61
N LEU A 6 11.81 -9.33 -2.39
CA LEU A 6 11.85 -9.43 -3.84
C LEU A 6 12.79 -8.36 -4.41
N CYS A 7 13.85 -8.80 -5.07
CA CYS A 7 14.72 -7.94 -5.86
C CYS A 7 14.21 -7.86 -7.32
N ARG A 8 14.51 -6.79 -8.02
CA ARG A 8 14.01 -6.39 -9.35
C ARG A 8 13.98 -7.49 -10.43
N THR A 9 14.80 -8.53 -10.29
CA THR A 9 14.95 -9.61 -11.28
C THR A 9 14.24 -10.92 -10.92
N GLN A 10 13.60 -11.04 -9.73
CA GLN A 10 13.12 -12.33 -9.21
C GLN A 10 11.61 -12.36 -8.87
N HIS A 11 10.86 -11.30 -9.16
CA HIS A 11 9.43 -11.20 -8.84
C HIS A 11 8.56 -12.38 -9.31
N PRO A 12 8.61 -12.80 -10.60
CA PRO A 12 7.76 -13.89 -11.07
C PRO A 12 8.14 -15.25 -10.47
N GLN A 13 9.40 -15.45 -10.11
CA GLN A 13 9.88 -16.71 -9.54
C GLN A 13 9.52 -16.85 -8.05
N ALA A 14 9.55 -15.76 -7.30
CA ALA A 14 9.23 -15.77 -5.87
C ALA A 14 7.75 -16.12 -5.61
N VAL A 15 6.83 -15.67 -6.46
CA VAL A 15 5.41 -16.04 -6.37
C VAL A 15 5.20 -17.53 -6.62
N ARG A 16 5.98 -18.14 -7.52
CA ARG A 16 5.93 -19.60 -7.79
C ARG A 16 6.36 -20.47 -6.61
N MET A 17 7.12 -19.92 -5.66
CA MET A 17 7.55 -20.61 -4.44
C MET A 17 6.44 -20.71 -3.38
N ARG A 18 5.24 -20.15 -3.64
CA ARG A 18 4.10 -20.09 -2.71
C ARG A 18 4.48 -19.60 -1.30
N PRO A 19 5.08 -18.41 -1.17
CA PRO A 19 5.44 -17.88 0.13
C PRO A 19 4.16 -17.52 0.91
N ASP A 20 4.22 -17.61 2.24
CA ASP A 20 3.13 -17.17 3.11
C ASP A 20 2.88 -15.67 3.00
N ARG A 21 3.94 -14.89 2.74
CA ARG A 21 3.86 -13.43 2.58
C ARG A 21 4.87 -12.94 1.55
N VAL A 22 4.47 -11.91 0.80
CA VAL A 22 5.33 -11.20 -0.15
C VAL A 22 5.70 -9.85 0.45
N VAL A 23 7.00 -9.62 0.67
CA VAL A 23 7.52 -8.35 1.18
C VAL A 23 8.45 -7.75 0.13
N VAL A 24 8.10 -6.58 -0.38
CA VAL A 24 8.94 -5.79 -1.27
C VAL A 24 9.48 -4.62 -0.49
N GLY A 25 10.80 -4.53 -0.35
CA GLY A 25 11.45 -3.49 0.48
C GLY A 25 11.07 -2.08 0.03
N GLU A 26 10.96 -1.85 -1.28
CA GLU A 26 10.52 -0.58 -1.86
C GLU A 26 10.11 -0.77 -3.32
N CYS A 27 9.02 -0.10 -3.73
CA CYS A 27 8.61 0.02 -5.13
C CYS A 27 9.10 1.35 -5.70
N ARG A 28 9.97 1.27 -6.72
CA ARG A 28 10.54 2.44 -7.40
C ARG A 28 10.22 2.50 -8.90
N GLY A 29 9.74 1.41 -9.48
CA GLY A 29 9.47 1.24 -10.89
C GLY A 29 8.30 0.33 -11.18
N GLY A 30 8.31 -0.29 -12.37
CA GLY A 30 7.24 -1.14 -12.86
C GLY A 30 6.99 -2.43 -12.08
N GLU A 31 7.88 -2.81 -11.17
CA GLU A 31 7.70 -3.95 -10.26
C GLU A 31 6.45 -3.84 -9.38
N VAL A 32 5.89 -2.64 -9.24
CA VAL A 32 4.63 -2.43 -8.53
C VAL A 32 3.50 -3.25 -9.12
N VAL A 33 3.46 -3.43 -10.44
CA VAL A 33 2.39 -4.20 -11.11
C VAL A 33 2.45 -5.67 -10.74
N ASP A 34 3.64 -6.25 -10.68
CA ASP A 34 3.82 -7.65 -10.27
C ASP A 34 3.44 -7.84 -8.80
N LEU A 35 3.78 -6.87 -7.94
CA LEU A 35 3.35 -6.86 -6.55
C LEU A 35 1.82 -6.82 -6.44
N LEU A 36 1.16 -5.87 -7.12
CA LEU A 36 -0.31 -5.74 -7.11
C LEU A 36 -0.99 -7.03 -7.57
N ARG A 37 -0.50 -7.66 -8.62
CA ARG A 37 -0.99 -8.95 -9.10
C ARG A 37 -0.79 -10.07 -8.08
N ALA A 38 0.38 -10.13 -7.45
CA ALA A 38 0.69 -11.12 -6.42
C ALA A 38 -0.25 -10.99 -5.22
N LEU A 39 -0.47 -9.77 -4.71
CA LEU A 39 -1.36 -9.51 -3.59
C LEU A 39 -2.81 -9.89 -3.91
N ASN A 40 -3.28 -9.60 -5.13
CA ASN A 40 -4.63 -9.94 -5.59
C ASN A 40 -4.80 -11.44 -5.93
N SER A 41 -3.71 -12.20 -6.06
CA SER A 41 -3.76 -13.66 -6.33
C SER A 41 -3.73 -14.53 -5.08
N GLY A 42 -4.05 -13.96 -3.90
CA GLY A 42 -4.20 -14.69 -2.64
C GLY A 42 -3.01 -14.60 -1.68
N HIS A 43 -1.94 -13.86 -2.01
CA HIS A 43 -0.81 -13.63 -1.10
C HIS A 43 -1.13 -12.50 -0.10
N ARG A 44 -2.13 -12.73 0.77
CA ARG A 44 -2.57 -11.75 1.77
C ARG A 44 -1.48 -11.44 2.79
N GLY A 45 -1.48 -10.21 3.34
CA GLY A 45 -0.53 -9.78 4.36
C GLY A 45 0.85 -9.46 3.82
N GLY A 46 0.99 -9.27 2.50
CA GLY A 46 2.18 -8.72 1.89
C GLY A 46 2.33 -7.23 2.21
N MET A 47 3.55 -6.70 2.07
CA MET A 47 3.82 -5.29 2.31
C MET A 47 4.90 -4.75 1.39
N THR A 48 4.86 -3.43 1.19
CA THR A 48 5.92 -2.69 0.52
C THR A 48 6.07 -1.31 1.13
N THR A 49 7.16 -0.62 0.80
CA THR A 49 7.31 0.80 1.06
C THR A 49 7.25 1.60 -0.24
N LEU A 50 6.79 2.83 -0.12
CA LEU A 50 6.61 3.75 -1.22
C LEU A 50 6.93 5.17 -0.74
N HIS A 51 7.63 5.97 -1.55
CA HIS A 51 7.84 7.38 -1.23
C HIS A 51 6.60 8.20 -1.59
N ALA A 52 5.90 8.68 -0.57
CA ALA A 52 4.80 9.64 -0.67
C ALA A 52 4.78 10.52 0.58
N ASN A 53 4.38 11.78 0.44
CA ASN A 53 4.41 12.75 1.54
C ASN A 53 3.24 12.62 2.52
N GLN A 54 2.20 11.91 2.13
CA GLN A 54 0.97 11.69 2.91
C GLN A 54 0.11 10.61 2.25
N VAL A 55 -0.89 10.11 2.94
CA VAL A 55 -1.81 9.06 2.44
C VAL A 55 -2.45 9.47 1.11
N GLU A 56 -2.88 10.72 0.97
CA GLU A 56 -3.56 11.24 -0.23
C GLU A 56 -2.63 11.32 -1.45
N ALA A 57 -1.31 11.33 -1.25
CA ALA A 57 -0.33 11.35 -2.34
C ALA A 57 0.03 9.96 -2.90
N VAL A 58 -0.31 8.89 -2.16
CA VAL A 58 0.00 7.50 -2.56
C VAL A 58 -0.61 7.12 -3.91
N PRO A 59 -1.88 7.48 -4.24
CA PRO A 59 -2.48 7.16 -5.54
C PRO A 59 -1.68 7.68 -6.73
N ALA A 60 -1.28 8.95 -6.70
CA ALA A 60 -0.51 9.56 -7.79
C ALA A 60 0.82 8.82 -8.01
N ARG A 61 1.47 8.39 -6.92
CA ARG A 61 2.71 7.63 -6.99
C ARG A 61 2.50 6.23 -7.58
N LEU A 62 1.46 5.52 -7.15
CA LEU A 62 1.12 4.19 -7.69
C LEU A 62 0.77 4.26 -9.19
N VAL A 63 -0.02 5.26 -9.59
CA VAL A 63 -0.35 5.49 -11.00
C VAL A 63 0.91 5.77 -11.82
N SER A 64 1.81 6.62 -11.34
CA SER A 64 3.08 6.90 -12.03
C SER A 64 3.94 5.65 -12.21
N LEU A 65 4.01 4.78 -11.19
CA LEU A 65 4.75 3.52 -11.28
C LEU A 65 4.05 2.51 -12.21
N GLY A 66 2.72 2.48 -12.22
CA GLY A 66 1.93 1.67 -13.15
C GLY A 66 2.16 2.08 -14.60
N LEU A 67 2.18 3.38 -14.88
CA LEU A 67 2.49 3.92 -16.22
C LEU A 67 3.88 3.52 -16.71
N LEU A 68 4.89 3.49 -15.83
CA LEU A 68 6.24 3.00 -16.17
C LEU A 68 6.25 1.52 -16.59
N ALA A 69 5.25 0.75 -16.17
CA ALA A 69 5.05 -0.65 -16.57
C ALA A 69 4.04 -0.81 -17.72
N GLY A 70 3.58 0.29 -18.33
CA GLY A 70 2.58 0.26 -19.39
C GLY A 70 1.15 -0.02 -18.92
N LEU A 71 0.88 0.12 -17.62
CA LEU A 71 -0.45 -0.08 -17.06
C LEU A 71 -1.24 1.24 -17.03
N GLU A 72 -2.43 1.22 -17.58
CA GLU A 72 -3.33 2.39 -17.59
C GLU A 72 -3.74 2.80 -16.16
N PRO A 73 -3.97 4.11 -15.89
CA PRO A 73 -4.35 4.60 -14.57
C PRO A 73 -5.58 3.91 -13.98
N ARG A 74 -6.59 3.63 -14.81
CA ARG A 74 -7.82 2.94 -14.40
C ARG A 74 -7.56 1.48 -13.98
N ALA A 75 -6.69 0.79 -14.71
CA ALA A 75 -6.27 -0.57 -14.35
C ALA A 75 -5.42 -0.59 -13.08
N THR A 76 -4.54 0.41 -12.92
CA THR A 76 -3.77 0.59 -11.68
C THR A 76 -4.71 0.82 -10.49
N ALA A 77 -5.76 1.64 -10.64
CA ALA A 77 -6.73 1.91 -9.58
C ALA A 77 -7.46 0.63 -9.16
N ALA A 78 -7.96 -0.15 -10.11
CA ALA A 78 -8.66 -1.40 -9.82
C ALA A 78 -7.77 -2.43 -9.12
N LEU A 79 -6.51 -2.57 -9.53
CA LEU A 79 -5.58 -3.49 -8.88
C LEU A 79 -5.14 -3.02 -7.49
N ALA A 80 -4.95 -1.72 -7.29
CA ALA A 80 -4.42 -1.19 -6.05
C ALA A 80 -5.47 -1.12 -4.92
N GLU A 81 -6.75 -0.94 -5.24
CA GLU A 81 -7.83 -0.88 -4.26
C GLU A 81 -7.92 -2.17 -3.44
N ASP A 82 -7.85 -3.33 -4.10
CA ASP A 82 -7.98 -4.64 -3.47
C ASP A 82 -6.64 -5.19 -2.94
N ALA A 83 -5.51 -4.65 -3.42
CA ALA A 83 -4.18 -5.15 -3.05
C ALA A 83 -3.74 -4.72 -1.65
N PHE A 84 -4.20 -3.56 -1.17
CA PHE A 84 -3.75 -2.98 0.10
C PHE A 84 -4.91 -2.74 1.07
N ASP A 85 -4.89 -3.41 2.20
CA ASP A 85 -5.87 -3.21 3.28
C ASP A 85 -5.67 -1.88 4.01
N VAL A 86 -4.42 -1.43 4.14
CA VAL A 86 -4.04 -0.24 4.92
C VAL A 86 -2.82 0.46 4.33
N VAL A 87 -2.82 1.77 4.41
CA VAL A 87 -1.68 2.65 4.12
C VAL A 87 -1.23 3.31 5.41
N LEU A 88 0.03 3.13 5.77
CA LEU A 88 0.65 3.76 6.93
C LEU A 88 1.65 4.81 6.46
N HIS A 89 1.42 6.07 6.77
CA HIS A 89 2.40 7.14 6.57
C HIS A 89 3.28 7.27 7.81
N VAL A 90 4.58 7.12 7.62
CA VAL A 90 5.57 7.16 8.69
C VAL A 90 6.41 8.41 8.56
N GLU A 91 6.45 9.21 9.60
CA GLU A 91 7.28 10.41 9.71
C GLU A 91 8.42 10.23 10.73
N ARG A 92 9.46 11.02 10.55
CA ARG A 92 10.53 11.15 11.53
C ARG A 92 10.39 12.46 12.30
N ILE A 93 10.00 12.37 13.57
CA ILE A 93 9.81 13.52 14.46
C ILE A 93 10.76 13.38 15.63
N ALA A 94 11.55 14.41 15.88
CA ALA A 94 12.56 14.42 16.96
C ALA A 94 13.45 13.16 16.95
N GLY A 95 13.91 12.72 15.79
CA GLY A 95 14.77 11.56 15.61
C GLY A 95 14.08 10.18 15.68
N ARG A 96 12.80 10.12 16.04
CA ARG A 96 12.02 8.88 16.16
C ARG A 96 11.05 8.71 14.99
N ARG A 97 10.94 7.47 14.46
CA ARG A 97 9.89 7.14 13.47
C ARG A 97 8.58 6.91 14.18
N ARG A 98 7.50 7.50 13.64
CA ARG A 98 6.13 7.38 14.16
C ARG A 98 5.16 7.25 13.00
N ILE A 99 4.07 6.52 13.22
CA ILE A 99 2.94 6.50 12.29
C ILE A 99 2.20 7.83 12.48
N ALA A 100 2.28 8.69 11.46
CA ALA A 100 1.61 10.00 11.44
C ALA A 100 0.20 9.92 10.87
N GLN A 101 -0.02 9.01 9.89
CA GLN A 101 -1.33 8.84 9.27
C GLN A 101 -1.62 7.36 9.04
N VAL A 102 -2.88 7.02 9.14
CA VAL A 102 -3.45 5.73 8.73
C VAL A 102 -4.53 6.00 7.70
N GLY A 103 -4.49 5.29 6.59
CA GLY A 103 -5.44 5.44 5.51
C GLY A 103 -5.68 4.17 4.74
N ARG A 104 -6.50 4.25 3.71
CA ARG A 104 -6.76 3.17 2.75
C ARG A 104 -6.85 3.73 1.33
N LEU A 105 -6.77 2.84 0.36
CA LEU A 105 -7.01 3.18 -1.03
C LEU A 105 -8.47 2.86 -1.39
N GLU A 106 -9.06 3.69 -2.23
CA GLU A 106 -10.41 3.51 -2.78
C GLU A 106 -10.40 3.89 -4.26
N ALA A 107 -11.03 3.07 -5.11
CA ALA A 107 -11.28 3.43 -6.49
C ALA A 107 -12.68 4.03 -6.62
N VAL A 108 -12.77 5.27 -7.10
CA VAL A 108 -14.02 5.96 -7.36
C VAL A 108 -14.03 6.41 -8.81
N GLU A 109 -15.03 5.99 -9.56
CA GLU A 109 -15.16 6.30 -11.00
C GLU A 109 -13.90 5.95 -11.83
N GLY A 110 -13.18 4.89 -11.42
CA GLY A 110 -11.95 4.44 -12.05
C GLY A 110 -10.70 5.26 -11.71
N ARG A 111 -10.78 6.14 -10.71
CA ARG A 111 -9.65 6.90 -10.15
C ARG A 111 -9.31 6.40 -8.76
N LEU A 112 -8.02 6.24 -8.49
CA LEU A 112 -7.54 5.84 -7.18
C LEU A 112 -7.47 7.06 -6.25
N HIS A 113 -7.98 6.91 -5.03
CA HIS A 113 -7.94 7.92 -3.98
C HIS A 113 -7.31 7.35 -2.71
N GLY A 114 -6.50 8.15 -2.03
CA GLY A 114 -6.04 7.89 -0.67
C GLY A 114 -7.02 8.50 0.32
N ARG A 115 -7.62 7.67 1.16
CA ARG A 115 -8.57 8.10 2.19
C ARG A 115 -7.90 8.09 3.54
N LEU A 116 -7.74 9.25 4.12
CA LEU A 116 -7.27 9.40 5.50
C LEU A 116 -8.33 8.85 6.46
N LEU A 117 -7.93 7.94 7.34
CA LEU A 117 -8.77 7.36 8.38
C LEU A 117 -8.45 7.93 9.76
N ALA A 118 -7.17 8.11 10.06
CA ALA A 118 -6.72 8.74 11.29
C ALA A 118 -5.39 9.45 11.06
N ALA A 119 -5.15 10.51 11.82
CA ALA A 119 -3.89 11.24 11.85
C ALA A 119 -3.46 11.53 13.31
N TRP A 120 -2.15 11.51 13.54
CA TRP A 120 -1.52 11.89 14.80
C TRP A 120 -0.83 13.25 14.63
N ASP A 121 -1.15 14.20 15.51
CA ASP A 121 -0.64 15.59 15.47
C ASP A 121 0.60 15.81 16.33
N GLY A 122 1.18 14.76 16.89
CA GLY A 122 2.30 14.83 17.81
C GLY A 122 1.90 14.66 19.29
N ARG A 123 0.59 14.77 19.60
CA ARG A 123 0.02 14.65 20.96
C ARG A 123 -1.16 13.71 21.00
N THR A 124 -2.12 13.89 20.08
CA THR A 124 -3.37 13.15 20.04
C THR A 124 -3.59 12.50 18.69
N VAL A 125 -4.36 11.43 18.66
CA VAL A 125 -4.86 10.80 17.45
C VAL A 125 -6.23 11.41 17.12
N ARG A 126 -6.39 11.91 15.92
CA ARG A 126 -7.67 12.36 15.36
C ARG A 126 -8.20 11.31 14.41
N ALA A 127 -9.24 10.62 14.81
CA ALA A 127 -9.93 9.64 13.99
C ALA A 127 -11.02 10.31 13.15
N GLY A 128 -11.13 9.95 11.87
CA GLY A 128 -12.21 10.36 10.99
C GLY A 128 -13.46 9.49 11.16
N GLN A 129 -14.58 9.92 10.58
CA GLN A 129 -15.88 9.22 10.68
C GLN A 129 -15.86 7.74 10.26
N ARG A 130 -14.92 7.34 9.39
CA ARG A 130 -14.81 5.96 8.87
C ARG A 130 -13.87 5.08 9.70
N TRP A 131 -13.28 5.61 10.77
CA TRP A 131 -12.31 4.90 11.59
C TRP A 131 -12.90 3.67 12.27
N ASP A 132 -14.06 3.79 12.90
CA ASP A 132 -14.70 2.69 13.63
C ASP A 132 -15.09 1.55 12.70
N GLY A 133 -15.65 1.86 11.52
CA GLY A 133 -15.96 0.88 10.49
C GLY A 133 -14.71 0.18 9.92
N PHE A 134 -13.58 0.87 9.86
CA PHE A 134 -12.31 0.27 9.47
C PHE A 134 -11.79 -0.66 10.58
N MET A 135 -11.79 -0.20 11.82
CA MET A 135 -11.29 -0.97 12.98
C MET A 135 -12.10 -2.23 13.25
N SER A 136 -13.41 -2.20 13.03
CA SER A 136 -14.28 -3.39 13.22
C SER A 136 -13.85 -4.60 12.36
N ARG A 137 -13.17 -4.38 11.23
CA ARG A 137 -12.63 -5.45 10.38
C ARG A 137 -11.40 -6.15 10.99
N TRP A 138 -10.79 -5.54 12.01
CA TRP A 138 -9.56 -6.04 12.66
C TRP A 138 -9.81 -6.49 14.11
N SER A 139 -11.04 -6.32 14.60
CA SER A 139 -11.46 -6.65 15.98
C SER A 139 -12.10 -8.04 16.06
N ALA A 140 -11.51 -9.03 15.37
CA ALA A 140 -11.98 -10.42 15.42
C ALA A 140 -11.17 -11.26 16.40
#